data_29fe9a99b4c60b0dad6859b25530237b
#
_entry.id   29fe9a99b4c60b0dad6859b25530237b
#
_cell.length_a   1.000
_cell.length_b   1.000
_cell.length_c   1.000
_cell.angle_alpha   90.00
_cell.angle_beta   90.00
_cell.angle_gamma   90.00
#
_symmetry.space_group_name_H-M   'P 1'
#
loop_
_entity.id
_entity.type
_entity.pdbx_description
1 polymer ?
#
loop_
_entity_poly.entity_id
_entity_poly.type
_entity_poly.pdbx_seq_one_letter_code
_entity_poly.pdbx_strand_id
1 'polypeptide(L)'
;MATVGCGQEITEDTTLDGDLSCESGPALVIAADNVTLDLGGHTVSGSSSAADLGPGILLRGVSGCRVHNGTVEHFGAGVVISGGGGNVIDRVTVQDNIGKESGDFGDGIVVSNSKDNKVRNNTVRRNGPFSGISLVQECHGNQIRNNTVSDNNMSHVADPAAGRQAMGIRIEGPAANHNRVLYNTVTGSGSNGIVVLPTCISMDSCAGTPPNEGNEIAHNHSNNNGTSGKGDGIKLFMVANPVAPTKNEITKNVANNNASNGIGIDQGATENKITGNRARGNGQFDAFDGNTQPPCDANVWDGNHFGLVSQPCTRAPEATAASGLQSELAGT
;
A
#
# COMPACT_ATOMS: atom_id res chain seq x y z
N MET A 1 -1.72 17.77 -34.54
CA MET A 1 -2.10 17.38 -33.19
C MET A 1 -2.08 18.64 -32.35
N ALA A 2 -3.06 18.84 -31.47
CA ALA A 2 -3.00 19.99 -30.56
C ALA A 2 -1.92 19.69 -29.49
N THR A 3 -1.04 20.63 -29.25
CA THR A 3 -0.01 20.52 -28.22
C THR A 3 -0.68 20.52 -26.86
N VAL A 4 -0.43 19.48 -26.06
CA VAL A 4 -0.96 19.36 -24.69
C VAL A 4 -0.24 20.37 -23.79
N GLY A 5 -0.99 21.15 -23.01
CA GLY A 5 -0.47 22.19 -22.11
C GLY A 5 -0.81 21.93 -20.64
N CYS A 6 -0.12 22.64 -19.74
CA CYS A 6 -0.40 22.58 -18.31
C CYS A 6 -1.81 23.04 -17.95
N GLY A 7 -2.45 22.33 -17.01
CA GLY A 7 -3.83 22.58 -16.57
C GLY A 7 -4.89 22.10 -17.55
N GLN A 8 -4.51 21.42 -18.63
CA GLN A 8 -5.45 21.00 -19.65
C GLN A 8 -6.37 19.88 -19.19
N GLU A 9 -7.65 19.99 -19.53
CA GLU A 9 -8.60 18.90 -19.44
C GLU A 9 -8.49 17.99 -20.67
N ILE A 10 -8.34 16.70 -20.42
CA ILE A 10 -8.22 15.63 -21.41
C ILE A 10 -9.57 14.94 -21.51
N THR A 11 -10.25 15.11 -22.64
CA THR A 11 -11.60 14.58 -22.89
C THR A 11 -11.66 13.55 -24.02
N GLU A 12 -10.54 13.27 -24.66
CA GLU A 12 -10.38 12.28 -25.75
C GLU A 12 -9.02 11.59 -25.62
N ASP A 13 -8.84 10.48 -26.30
CA ASP A 13 -7.58 9.75 -26.31
C ASP A 13 -6.43 10.66 -26.75
N THR A 14 -5.42 10.76 -25.89
CA THR A 14 -4.34 11.72 -26.05
C THR A 14 -2.99 11.04 -25.84
N THR A 15 -2.04 11.37 -26.71
CA THR A 15 -0.62 10.96 -26.53
C THR A 15 0.23 12.23 -26.44
N LEU A 16 1.10 12.29 -25.43
CA LEU A 16 2.07 13.37 -25.33
C LEU A 16 3.12 13.23 -26.44
N ASP A 17 3.51 14.34 -27.02
CA ASP A 17 4.54 14.44 -28.06
C ASP A 17 5.85 15.06 -27.54
N GLY A 18 5.92 15.36 -26.24
CA GLY A 18 7.09 15.92 -25.57
C GLY A 18 6.92 15.98 -24.05
N ASP A 19 8.00 16.29 -23.36
CA ASP A 19 7.98 16.52 -21.91
C ASP A 19 7.15 17.76 -21.57
N LEU A 20 6.42 17.68 -20.46
CA LEU A 20 5.56 18.74 -19.97
C LEU A 20 6.05 19.22 -18.60
N SER A 21 6.47 20.48 -18.51
CA SER A 21 6.90 21.09 -17.24
C SER A 21 5.86 22.14 -16.80
N CYS A 22 5.32 21.95 -15.57
CA CYS A 22 4.25 22.77 -15.02
C CYS A 22 4.66 23.39 -13.68
N GLU A 23 4.32 24.66 -13.47
CA GLU A 23 4.63 25.35 -12.20
C GLU A 23 3.69 24.93 -11.06
N SER A 24 2.48 24.44 -11.40
CA SER A 24 1.47 24.01 -10.42
C SER A 24 0.67 22.81 -10.94
N GLY A 25 0.07 22.06 -10.04
CA GLY A 25 -0.86 20.97 -10.34
C GLY A 25 -2.33 21.38 -10.17
N PRO A 26 -3.28 20.61 -10.73
CA PRO A 26 -2.99 19.45 -11.58
C PRO A 26 -2.40 19.87 -12.94
N ALA A 27 -1.34 19.15 -13.36
CA ALA A 27 -0.77 19.39 -14.66
C ALA A 27 -1.72 18.94 -15.79
N LEU A 28 -2.37 17.78 -15.61
CA LEU A 28 -3.37 17.25 -16.53
C LEU A 28 -4.58 16.74 -15.75
N VAL A 29 -5.78 16.97 -16.29
CA VAL A 29 -7.03 16.47 -15.70
C VAL A 29 -7.75 15.60 -16.71
N ILE A 30 -7.96 14.32 -16.41
CA ILE A 30 -8.85 13.49 -17.22
C ILE A 30 -10.29 13.79 -16.79
N ALA A 31 -11.09 14.32 -17.72
CA ALA A 31 -12.42 14.88 -17.46
C ALA A 31 -13.57 14.19 -18.22
N ALA A 32 -13.27 13.09 -18.96
CA ALA A 32 -14.27 12.27 -19.64
C ALA A 32 -13.99 10.78 -19.41
N ASP A 33 -15.05 9.97 -19.45
CA ASP A 33 -14.96 8.51 -19.30
C ASP A 33 -14.29 7.85 -20.52
N ASN A 34 -13.67 6.69 -20.27
CA ASN A 34 -13.06 5.83 -21.28
C ASN A 34 -11.93 6.48 -22.09
N VAL A 35 -11.28 7.49 -21.51
CA VAL A 35 -10.16 8.20 -22.12
C VAL A 35 -8.83 7.52 -21.80
N THR A 36 -7.97 7.39 -22.80
CA THR A 36 -6.60 6.95 -22.67
C THR A 36 -5.64 8.14 -22.78
N LEU A 37 -4.83 8.35 -21.73
CA LEU A 37 -3.67 9.24 -21.73
C LEU A 37 -2.40 8.40 -21.84
N ASP A 38 -1.78 8.40 -23.01
CA ASP A 38 -0.44 7.86 -23.24
C ASP A 38 0.60 8.95 -23.03
N LEU A 39 1.47 8.77 -22.04
CA LEU A 39 2.54 9.75 -21.81
C LEU A 39 3.65 9.66 -22.86
N GLY A 40 3.59 8.72 -23.81
CA GLY A 40 4.53 8.62 -24.93
C GLY A 40 5.98 8.34 -24.54
N GLY A 41 6.23 7.89 -23.32
CA GLY A 41 7.57 7.80 -22.72
C GLY A 41 8.08 9.12 -22.15
N HIS A 42 7.30 10.19 -22.22
CA HIS A 42 7.66 11.53 -21.75
C HIS A 42 7.46 11.72 -20.26
N THR A 43 8.01 12.83 -19.76
CA THR A 43 7.92 13.25 -18.36
C THR A 43 6.93 14.40 -18.21
N VAL A 44 6.02 14.25 -17.24
CA VAL A 44 5.20 15.33 -16.70
C VAL A 44 5.81 15.73 -15.37
N SER A 45 6.41 16.93 -15.31
CA SER A 45 7.12 17.40 -14.12
C SER A 45 6.52 18.68 -13.55
N GLY A 46 6.47 18.72 -12.21
CA GLY A 46 6.15 19.92 -11.44
C GLY A 46 7.39 20.75 -11.12
N SER A 47 7.19 21.82 -10.36
CA SER A 47 8.28 22.62 -9.80
C SER A 47 8.67 22.05 -8.41
N SER A 48 9.88 21.54 -8.27
CA SER A 48 10.38 20.95 -7.02
C SER A 48 10.43 21.93 -5.81
N SER A 49 10.15 23.22 -6.04
CA SER A 49 10.24 24.24 -5.00
C SER A 49 8.93 24.57 -4.26
N ALA A 50 7.81 24.03 -4.70
CA ALA A 50 6.51 24.40 -4.15
C ALA A 50 5.85 23.23 -3.42
N ALA A 51 5.91 23.26 -2.10
CA ALA A 51 5.19 22.33 -1.22
C ALA A 51 3.64 22.37 -1.36
N ASP A 52 3.11 23.19 -2.27
CA ASP A 52 1.67 23.38 -2.53
C ASP A 52 1.22 22.87 -3.89
N LEU A 53 2.06 22.11 -4.57
CA LEU A 53 1.67 21.52 -5.85
C LEU A 53 0.57 20.49 -5.63
N GLY A 54 -0.53 20.65 -6.34
CA GLY A 54 -1.55 19.62 -6.47
C GLY A 54 -0.99 18.36 -7.18
N PRO A 55 -1.86 17.44 -7.62
CA PRO A 55 -1.42 16.24 -8.32
C PRO A 55 -0.83 16.56 -9.70
N GLY A 56 0.10 15.70 -10.15
CA GLY A 56 0.57 15.77 -11.54
C GLY A 56 -0.56 15.42 -12.51
N ILE A 57 -1.20 14.28 -12.32
CA ILE A 57 -2.35 13.82 -13.12
C ILE A 57 -3.53 13.55 -12.21
N LEU A 58 -4.69 14.14 -12.54
CA LEU A 58 -5.94 13.95 -11.81
C LEU A 58 -7.01 13.29 -12.67
N LEU A 59 -7.52 12.16 -12.26
CA LEU A 59 -8.75 11.54 -12.78
C LEU A 59 -9.89 11.94 -11.86
N ARG A 60 -10.79 12.81 -12.32
CA ARG A 60 -11.83 13.42 -11.49
C ARG A 60 -13.21 12.84 -11.82
N GLY A 61 -13.70 11.93 -11.00
CA GLY A 61 -15.06 11.35 -11.12
C GLY A 61 -15.27 10.49 -12.37
N VAL A 62 -14.22 10.13 -13.09
CA VAL A 62 -14.27 9.42 -14.36
C VAL A 62 -14.07 7.92 -14.22
N SER A 63 -14.54 7.18 -15.22
CA SER A 63 -14.50 5.71 -15.22
C SER A 63 -13.92 5.16 -16.52
N GLY A 64 -13.26 3.99 -16.42
CA GLY A 64 -12.73 3.28 -17.59
C GLY A 64 -11.52 3.93 -18.25
N CYS A 65 -10.94 4.93 -17.61
CA CYS A 65 -9.80 5.67 -18.15
C CYS A 65 -8.48 4.93 -17.95
N ARG A 66 -7.48 5.29 -18.75
CA ARG A 66 -6.13 4.73 -18.63
C ARG A 66 -5.06 5.81 -18.70
N VAL A 67 -4.09 5.74 -17.79
CA VAL A 67 -2.84 6.52 -17.84
C VAL A 67 -1.68 5.54 -17.93
N HIS A 68 -0.79 5.73 -18.89
CA HIS A 68 0.34 4.82 -19.05
C HIS A 68 1.57 5.42 -19.73
N ASN A 69 2.71 4.69 -19.61
CA ASN A 69 3.90 4.84 -20.45
C ASN A 69 4.59 6.21 -20.32
N GLY A 70 5.13 6.52 -19.14
CA GLY A 70 5.93 7.75 -18.93
C GLY A 70 6.26 7.99 -17.48
N THR A 71 6.63 9.22 -17.14
CA THR A 71 7.05 9.62 -15.80
C THR A 71 6.21 10.78 -15.29
N VAL A 72 5.89 10.76 -13.98
CA VAL A 72 5.22 11.86 -13.27
C VAL A 72 6.03 12.18 -12.02
N GLU A 73 6.54 13.42 -11.92
CA GLU A 73 7.46 13.78 -10.84
C GLU A 73 7.34 15.24 -10.40
N HIS A 74 7.86 15.53 -9.17
CA HIS A 74 7.98 16.87 -8.59
C HIS A 74 6.64 17.59 -8.36
N PHE A 75 5.58 16.87 -8.07
CA PHE A 75 4.26 17.39 -7.64
C PHE A 75 4.02 17.12 -6.14
N GLY A 76 2.91 17.63 -5.61
CA GLY A 76 2.44 17.31 -4.28
C GLY A 76 1.94 15.86 -4.15
N ALA A 77 1.36 15.33 -5.24
CA ALA A 77 1.10 13.91 -5.46
C ALA A 77 1.34 13.58 -6.94
N GLY A 78 1.71 12.35 -7.25
CA GLY A 78 1.94 11.99 -8.65
C GLY A 78 0.65 11.84 -9.44
N VAL A 79 -0.08 10.76 -9.21
CA VAL A 79 -1.36 10.45 -9.89
C VAL A 79 -2.47 10.30 -8.86
N VAL A 80 -3.58 10.98 -9.05
CA VAL A 80 -4.75 10.91 -8.17
C VAL A 80 -5.98 10.45 -8.95
N ILE A 81 -6.61 9.38 -8.50
CA ILE A 81 -7.95 8.95 -8.90
C ILE A 81 -8.90 9.37 -7.79
N SER A 82 -9.84 10.27 -8.08
CA SER A 82 -10.83 10.77 -7.13
C SER A 82 -12.25 10.50 -7.64
N GLY A 83 -12.92 9.51 -7.05
CA GLY A 83 -14.22 9.03 -7.52
C GLY A 83 -14.15 8.17 -8.78
N GLY A 84 -15.32 7.82 -9.32
CA GLY A 84 -15.42 6.96 -10.50
C GLY A 84 -14.98 5.52 -10.25
N GLY A 85 -14.49 4.83 -11.30
CA GLY A 85 -14.05 3.45 -11.16
C GLY A 85 -13.57 2.79 -12.44
N GLY A 86 -12.96 1.59 -12.29
CA GLY A 86 -12.48 0.84 -13.44
C GLY A 86 -11.28 1.45 -14.17
N ASN A 87 -10.64 2.46 -13.58
CA ASN A 87 -9.49 3.14 -14.17
C ASN A 87 -8.22 2.31 -14.08
N VAL A 88 -7.26 2.56 -14.95
CA VAL A 88 -6.00 1.82 -15.04
C VAL A 88 -4.81 2.77 -15.04
N ILE A 89 -3.91 2.61 -14.07
CA ILE A 89 -2.58 3.24 -14.08
C ILE A 89 -1.56 2.12 -14.35
N ASP A 90 -0.87 2.17 -15.47
CA ASP A 90 -0.08 1.05 -15.98
C ASP A 90 1.25 1.51 -16.58
N ARG A 91 2.36 0.93 -16.15
CA ARG A 91 3.72 1.26 -16.64
C ARG A 91 4.06 2.75 -16.58
N VAL A 92 3.76 3.38 -15.43
CA VAL A 92 4.16 4.75 -15.12
C VAL A 92 5.26 4.72 -14.05
N THR A 93 6.27 5.55 -14.22
CA THR A 93 7.20 5.89 -13.15
C THR A 93 6.64 7.10 -12.41
N VAL A 94 6.40 6.95 -11.10
CA VAL A 94 5.87 8.02 -10.24
C VAL A 94 6.89 8.25 -9.13
N GLN A 95 7.58 9.38 -9.20
CA GLN A 95 8.75 9.61 -8.33
C GLN A 95 8.87 11.06 -7.89
N ASP A 96 9.57 11.24 -6.74
CA ASP A 96 9.97 12.56 -6.25
C ASP A 96 8.77 13.53 -6.07
N ASN A 97 7.56 12.99 -5.82
CA ASN A 97 6.37 13.78 -5.51
C ASN A 97 6.28 13.97 -4.01
N ILE A 98 6.39 15.21 -3.54
CA ILE A 98 6.49 15.52 -2.11
C ILE A 98 5.46 16.57 -1.74
N GLY A 99 4.42 16.12 -1.02
CA GLY A 99 3.37 16.99 -0.50
C GLY A 99 3.77 17.68 0.81
N LYS A 100 2.89 18.56 1.29
CA LYS A 100 3.00 19.14 2.63
C LYS A 100 2.62 18.13 3.70
N GLU A 101 3.34 18.14 4.81
CA GLU A 101 3.02 17.30 5.97
C GLU A 101 1.66 17.62 6.62
N SER A 102 1.20 18.84 6.45
CA SER A 102 -0.13 19.31 6.91
C SER A 102 -1.19 19.32 5.81
N GLY A 103 -0.88 18.81 4.61
CA GLY A 103 -1.75 18.87 3.44
C GLY A 103 -2.40 17.53 3.08
N ASP A 104 -3.23 17.58 2.04
CA ASP A 104 -3.98 16.42 1.56
C ASP A 104 -3.18 15.52 0.60
N PHE A 105 -1.98 15.95 0.21
CA PHE A 105 -1.13 15.28 -0.77
C PHE A 105 0.24 14.91 -0.17
N GLY A 106 0.85 13.90 -0.72
CA GLY A 106 2.14 13.39 -0.26
C GLY A 106 2.32 11.92 -0.60
N ASP A 107 1.55 11.44 -1.53
CA ASP A 107 1.60 10.05 -2.02
C ASP A 107 2.06 10.02 -3.47
N GLY A 108 2.63 8.91 -3.88
CA GLY A 108 2.95 8.70 -5.30
C GLY A 108 1.67 8.52 -6.12
N ILE A 109 0.86 7.53 -5.80
CA ILE A 109 -0.44 7.24 -6.44
C ILE A 109 -1.52 7.16 -5.38
N VAL A 110 -2.60 7.93 -5.57
CA VAL A 110 -3.77 7.93 -4.68
C VAL A 110 -5.00 7.41 -5.43
N VAL A 111 -5.74 6.52 -4.79
CA VAL A 111 -7.10 6.13 -5.18
C VAL A 111 -8.00 6.51 -4.02
N SER A 112 -8.94 7.43 -4.24
CA SER A 112 -9.84 7.97 -3.21
C SER A 112 -11.30 7.86 -3.64
N ASN A 113 -12.16 7.33 -2.75
CA ASN A 113 -13.60 7.15 -3.02
C ASN A 113 -13.87 6.48 -4.39
N SER A 114 -13.11 5.47 -4.75
CA SER A 114 -13.12 4.91 -6.08
C SER A 114 -12.98 3.39 -6.06
N LYS A 115 -13.55 2.71 -7.06
CA LYS A 115 -13.66 1.26 -7.07
C LYS A 115 -13.13 0.62 -8.35
N ASP A 116 -12.81 -0.68 -8.23
CA ASP A 116 -12.46 -1.54 -9.36
C ASP A 116 -11.28 -1.04 -10.23
N ASN A 117 -10.45 -0.13 -9.68
CA ASN A 117 -9.28 0.38 -10.39
C ASN A 117 -8.12 -0.62 -10.39
N LYS A 118 -7.22 -0.48 -11.35
CA LYS A 118 -6.02 -1.30 -11.50
C LYS A 118 -4.78 -0.41 -11.53
N VAL A 119 -3.97 -0.47 -10.46
CA VAL A 119 -2.65 0.16 -10.41
C VAL A 119 -1.62 -0.95 -10.57
N ARG A 120 -0.96 -1.02 -11.74
CA ARG A 120 -0.13 -2.17 -12.06
C ARG A 120 1.12 -1.84 -12.85
N ASN A 121 2.16 -2.65 -12.66
CA ASN A 121 3.42 -2.58 -13.39
C ASN A 121 4.10 -1.19 -13.30
N ASN A 122 3.82 -0.44 -12.23
CA ASN A 122 4.39 0.90 -12.02
C ASN A 122 5.67 0.82 -11.18
N THR A 123 6.53 1.82 -11.36
CA THR A 123 7.63 2.12 -10.45
C THR A 123 7.25 3.35 -9.64
N VAL A 124 7.12 3.20 -8.33
CA VAL A 124 6.68 4.28 -7.42
C VAL A 124 7.74 4.47 -6.35
N ARG A 125 8.48 5.58 -6.43
CA ARG A 125 9.66 5.75 -5.57
C ARG A 125 9.91 7.19 -5.16
N ARG A 126 10.52 7.34 -3.98
CA ARG A 126 10.92 8.65 -3.42
C ARG A 126 9.78 9.67 -3.40
N ASN A 127 8.59 9.20 -3.02
CA ASN A 127 7.45 10.07 -2.76
C ASN A 127 7.27 10.25 -1.24
N GLY A 128 6.52 11.21 -0.81
CA GLY A 128 6.24 11.44 0.61
C GLY A 128 5.51 12.77 0.90
N PRO A 129 5.18 13.01 2.17
CA PRO A 129 5.52 12.24 3.37
C PRO A 129 4.63 11.03 3.67
N PHE A 130 3.56 10.76 2.91
CA PHE A 130 2.57 9.74 3.31
C PHE A 130 2.88 8.35 2.78
N SER A 131 2.69 8.07 1.49
CA SER A 131 2.87 6.70 0.99
C SER A 131 3.30 6.65 -0.47
N GLY A 132 3.81 5.50 -0.90
CA GLY A 132 4.00 5.23 -2.32
C GLY A 132 2.66 5.11 -3.04
N ILE A 133 1.80 4.20 -2.59
CA ILE A 133 0.46 3.97 -3.15
C ILE A 133 -0.56 3.95 -2.02
N SER A 134 -1.65 4.71 -2.16
CA SER A 134 -2.73 4.80 -1.17
C SER A 134 -4.08 4.46 -1.77
N LEU A 135 -4.83 3.61 -1.06
CA LEU A 135 -6.27 3.46 -1.20
C LEU A 135 -6.91 4.13 0.01
N VAL A 136 -7.62 5.24 -0.17
CA VAL A 136 -8.16 6.03 0.95
C VAL A 136 -9.66 6.21 0.85
N GLN A 137 -10.33 6.23 1.99
CA GLN A 137 -11.77 6.35 2.14
C GLN A 137 -12.52 5.12 1.57
N GLU A 138 -13.72 5.26 1.04
CA GLU A 138 -14.58 4.17 0.56
C GLU A 138 -14.04 3.52 -0.73
N CYS A 139 -12.88 2.88 -0.64
CA CYS A 139 -12.24 2.18 -1.76
C CYS A 139 -12.51 0.69 -1.72
N HIS A 140 -13.11 0.12 -2.80
CA HIS A 140 -13.36 -1.33 -2.86
C HIS A 140 -13.08 -1.93 -4.24
N GLY A 141 -12.70 -3.21 -4.23
CA GLY A 141 -12.45 -3.96 -5.46
C GLY A 141 -11.21 -3.54 -6.23
N ASN A 142 -10.38 -2.64 -5.69
CA ASN A 142 -9.18 -2.16 -6.38
C ASN A 142 -8.08 -3.23 -6.37
N GLN A 143 -7.26 -3.23 -7.42
CA GLN A 143 -6.13 -4.13 -7.59
C GLN A 143 -4.81 -3.35 -7.71
N ILE A 144 -3.94 -3.55 -6.73
CA ILE A 144 -2.57 -3.02 -6.73
C ILE A 144 -1.64 -4.21 -7.00
N ARG A 145 -1.09 -4.32 -8.22
CA ARG A 145 -0.33 -5.53 -8.56
C ARG A 145 0.92 -5.27 -9.41
N ASN A 146 1.94 -6.10 -9.19
CA ASN A 146 3.18 -6.07 -9.95
C ASN A 146 3.87 -4.69 -9.95
N ASN A 147 3.71 -3.90 -8.88
CA ASN A 147 4.40 -2.63 -8.76
C ASN A 147 5.72 -2.80 -8.00
N THR A 148 6.71 -1.99 -8.35
CA THR A 148 7.91 -1.76 -7.54
C THR A 148 7.71 -0.47 -6.77
N VAL A 149 7.63 -0.58 -5.45
CA VAL A 149 7.37 0.54 -4.54
C VAL A 149 8.57 0.68 -3.61
N SER A 150 9.37 1.73 -3.78
CA SER A 150 10.63 1.83 -3.03
C SER A 150 10.93 3.24 -2.52
N ASP A 151 11.58 3.29 -1.37
CA ASP A 151 12.14 4.53 -0.81
C ASP A 151 11.12 5.67 -0.67
N ASN A 152 9.84 5.32 -0.44
CA ASN A 152 8.79 6.30 -0.23
C ASN A 152 8.82 6.75 1.23
N ASN A 153 9.78 7.63 1.53
CA ASN A 153 10.07 8.15 2.86
C ASN A 153 10.50 9.63 2.80
N MET A 154 10.17 10.32 1.72
CA MET A 154 10.61 11.70 1.51
C MET A 154 9.74 12.68 2.29
N SER A 155 10.37 13.73 2.81
CA SER A 155 9.71 14.83 3.49
C SER A 155 10.46 16.11 3.22
N HIS A 156 9.75 17.24 3.16
CA HIS A 156 10.37 18.57 3.10
C HIS A 156 10.90 19.01 4.47
N VAL A 157 10.48 18.38 5.55
CA VAL A 157 10.88 18.72 6.92
C VAL A 157 11.91 17.72 7.40
N ALA A 158 13.01 18.21 7.90
CA ALA A 158 14.07 17.41 8.52
C ALA A 158 13.64 16.91 9.93
N ASP A 159 12.38 16.49 10.07
CA ASP A 159 11.86 15.92 11.30
C ASP A 159 11.84 14.39 11.21
N PRO A 160 12.60 13.68 12.07
CA PRO A 160 12.55 12.22 12.13
C PRO A 160 11.14 11.67 12.43
N ALA A 161 10.23 12.49 12.98
CA ALA A 161 8.84 12.10 13.22
C ALA A 161 7.99 12.14 11.94
N ALA A 162 8.31 12.97 10.98
CA ALA A 162 7.59 13.12 9.71
C ALA A 162 7.66 11.85 8.86
N GLY A 163 8.78 11.17 8.84
CA GLY A 163 8.93 9.88 8.13
C GLY A 163 8.11 8.71 8.71
N ARG A 164 7.43 8.90 9.84
CA ARG A 164 6.65 7.82 10.47
C ARG A 164 5.39 7.43 9.71
N GLN A 165 4.90 8.28 8.82
CA GLN A 165 3.73 8.01 7.99
C GLN A 165 4.10 7.48 6.60
N ALA A 166 5.35 7.58 6.19
CA ALA A 166 5.83 7.17 4.88
C ALA A 166 5.76 5.64 4.70
N MET A 167 4.63 5.17 4.24
CA MET A 167 4.33 3.76 4.03
C MET A 167 4.56 3.39 2.56
N GLY A 168 4.79 2.10 2.29
CA GLY A 168 4.90 1.65 0.91
C GLY A 168 3.53 1.63 0.22
N ILE A 169 2.64 0.74 0.66
CA ILE A 169 1.26 0.62 0.18
C ILE A 169 0.33 0.71 1.38
N ARG A 170 -0.69 1.58 1.27
CA ARG A 170 -1.63 1.86 2.36
C ARG A 170 -3.07 1.62 1.90
N ILE A 171 -3.83 0.86 2.69
CA ILE A 171 -5.29 0.73 2.60
C ILE A 171 -5.85 1.39 3.84
N GLU A 172 -6.50 2.54 3.69
CA GLU A 172 -6.92 3.40 4.79
C GLU A 172 -8.34 3.91 4.61
N GLY A 173 -9.05 3.98 5.70
CA GLY A 173 -10.37 4.61 5.74
C GLY A 173 -11.48 3.65 6.09
N PRO A 174 -12.67 4.19 6.39
CA PRO A 174 -13.83 3.36 6.57
C PRO A 174 -14.18 2.67 5.26
N ALA A 175 -14.58 1.40 5.35
CA ALA A 175 -15.04 0.62 4.20
C ALA A 175 -14.03 0.49 3.03
N ALA A 176 -12.74 0.53 3.29
CA ALA A 176 -11.73 0.17 2.29
C ALA A 176 -11.63 -1.35 2.17
N ASN A 177 -12.56 -1.96 1.43
CA ASN A 177 -12.87 -3.38 1.49
C ASN A 177 -12.61 -4.11 0.18
N HIS A 178 -12.33 -5.42 0.28
CA HIS A 178 -12.19 -6.31 -0.88
C HIS A 178 -11.15 -5.85 -1.90
N ASN A 179 -10.14 -5.08 -1.46
CA ASN A 179 -9.03 -4.68 -2.31
C ASN A 179 -7.98 -5.80 -2.37
N ARG A 180 -7.23 -5.84 -3.46
CA ARG A 180 -6.23 -6.87 -3.70
C ARG A 180 -4.85 -6.26 -3.92
N VAL A 181 -3.91 -6.55 -3.02
CA VAL A 181 -2.51 -6.12 -3.11
C VAL A 181 -1.66 -7.36 -3.44
N LEU A 182 -1.25 -7.49 -4.70
CA LEU A 182 -0.73 -8.75 -5.23
C LEU A 182 0.61 -8.57 -5.95
N TYR A 183 1.58 -9.45 -5.68
CA TYR A 183 2.84 -9.52 -6.45
C TYR A 183 3.62 -8.21 -6.48
N ASN A 184 3.52 -7.35 -5.48
CA ASN A 184 4.31 -6.13 -5.41
C ASN A 184 5.64 -6.37 -4.69
N THR A 185 6.65 -5.59 -5.07
CA THR A 185 7.90 -5.48 -4.32
C THR A 185 7.90 -4.13 -3.60
N VAL A 186 7.97 -4.18 -2.27
CA VAL A 186 7.87 -2.99 -1.40
C VAL A 186 9.10 -2.93 -0.49
N THR A 187 9.91 -1.87 -0.63
CA THR A 187 11.17 -1.74 0.12
C THR A 187 11.46 -0.30 0.51
N GLY A 188 12.24 -0.10 1.56
CA GLY A 188 12.76 1.22 1.92
C GLY A 188 11.71 2.24 2.35
N SER A 189 10.51 1.80 2.72
CA SER A 189 9.49 2.70 3.28
C SER A 189 9.96 3.28 4.62
N GLY A 190 9.58 4.52 4.91
CA GLY A 190 9.91 5.16 6.18
C GLY A 190 9.34 4.42 7.39
N SER A 191 8.12 3.90 7.25
CA SER A 191 7.47 3.06 8.25
C SER A 191 7.07 1.70 7.67
N ASN A 192 5.80 1.30 7.69
CA ASN A 192 5.38 -0.03 7.23
C ASN A 192 5.48 -0.20 5.71
N GLY A 193 5.79 -1.41 5.28
CA GLY A 193 5.79 -1.73 3.85
C GLY A 193 4.38 -1.75 3.28
N ILE A 194 3.51 -2.65 3.76
CA ILE A 194 2.09 -2.74 3.40
C ILE A 194 1.26 -2.63 4.66
N VAL A 195 0.25 -1.77 4.67
CA VAL A 195 -0.59 -1.56 5.86
C VAL A 195 -2.07 -1.47 5.52
N VAL A 196 -2.89 -2.08 6.36
CA VAL A 196 -4.35 -1.88 6.43
C VAL A 196 -4.65 -1.20 7.74
N LEU A 197 -5.25 -0.01 7.70
CA LEU A 197 -5.56 0.76 8.90
C LEU A 197 -6.91 1.46 8.81
N PRO A 198 -7.66 1.53 9.91
CA PRO A 198 -8.83 2.37 10.00
C PRO A 198 -8.40 3.83 10.11
N THR A 199 -9.06 4.71 9.38
CA THR A 199 -8.86 6.16 9.54
C THR A 199 -9.89 6.70 10.50
N CYS A 200 -9.66 6.48 11.76
CA CYS A 200 -10.49 7.08 12.76
C CYS A 200 -9.61 7.93 13.67
N ILE A 201 -9.72 9.24 13.52
CA ILE A 201 -8.95 10.18 14.31
C ILE A 201 -9.44 10.20 15.78
N SER A 202 -10.68 9.76 16.03
CA SER A 202 -11.25 9.63 17.38
C SER A 202 -12.28 8.50 17.43
N MET A 203 -12.57 7.99 18.63
CA MET A 203 -13.63 6.98 18.83
C MET A 203 -14.99 7.42 18.31
N ASP A 204 -15.32 8.69 18.45
CA ASP A 204 -16.61 9.25 18.02
C ASP A 204 -16.71 9.32 16.49
N SER A 205 -15.60 9.55 15.79
CA SER A 205 -15.59 9.63 14.32
C SER A 205 -15.74 8.26 13.64
N CYS A 206 -15.55 7.18 14.38
CA CYS A 206 -15.70 5.81 13.90
C CYS A 206 -17.01 5.14 14.26
N ALA A 207 -17.84 5.78 15.07
CA ALA A 207 -19.10 5.19 15.49
C ALA A 207 -19.98 4.89 14.25
N GLY A 208 -20.25 3.60 14.01
CA GLY A 208 -21.06 3.15 12.89
C GLY A 208 -20.33 3.00 11.54
N THR A 209 -19.02 3.22 11.47
CA THR A 209 -18.27 2.93 10.25
C THR A 209 -17.96 1.43 10.13
N PRO A 210 -18.08 0.83 8.93
CA PRO A 210 -17.70 -0.58 8.73
C PRO A 210 -16.18 -0.76 8.83
N PRO A 211 -15.72 -1.95 9.26
CA PRO A 211 -14.29 -2.27 9.31
C PRO A 211 -13.68 -2.35 7.91
N ASN A 212 -12.36 -2.27 7.85
CA ASN A 212 -11.61 -2.64 6.64
C ASN A 212 -11.54 -4.16 6.57
N GLU A 213 -12.37 -4.76 5.74
CA GLU A 213 -12.50 -6.23 5.67
C GLU A 213 -12.33 -6.81 4.27
N GLY A 214 -12.03 -8.10 4.21
CA GLY A 214 -11.98 -8.86 2.97
C GLY A 214 -10.87 -8.44 2.01
N ASN A 215 -9.85 -7.71 2.47
CA ASN A 215 -8.72 -7.36 1.63
C ASN A 215 -7.77 -8.56 1.50
N GLU A 216 -7.27 -8.79 0.28
CA GLU A 216 -6.29 -9.83 -0.04
C GLU A 216 -4.91 -9.21 -0.23
N ILE A 217 -3.96 -9.59 0.63
CA ILE A 217 -2.54 -9.19 0.53
C ILE A 217 -1.75 -10.45 0.24
N ALA A 218 -1.38 -10.70 -1.03
CA ALA A 218 -0.80 -11.97 -1.39
C ALA A 218 0.38 -11.87 -2.36
N HIS A 219 1.33 -12.80 -2.17
CA HIS A 219 2.51 -12.93 -3.03
C HIS A 219 3.38 -11.66 -3.11
N ASN A 220 3.35 -10.78 -2.11
CA ASN A 220 4.19 -9.59 -2.08
C ASN A 220 5.54 -9.89 -1.43
N HIS A 221 6.55 -9.11 -1.82
CA HIS A 221 7.84 -9.01 -1.16
C HIS A 221 7.90 -7.67 -0.44
N SER A 222 7.75 -7.65 0.87
CA SER A 222 7.76 -6.45 1.71
C SER A 222 8.95 -6.49 2.67
N ASN A 223 10.10 -6.03 2.18
CA ASN A 223 11.37 -6.22 2.85
C ASN A 223 12.08 -4.88 3.14
N ASN A 224 12.93 -4.84 4.17
CA ASN A 224 13.78 -3.69 4.48
C ASN A 224 12.98 -2.38 4.68
N ASN A 225 11.77 -2.45 5.25
CA ASN A 225 10.96 -1.30 5.56
C ASN A 225 11.19 -0.82 7.02
N GLY A 226 10.74 0.38 7.33
CA GLY A 226 10.95 1.01 8.63
C GLY A 226 12.27 1.79 8.71
N THR A 227 12.67 2.46 7.64
CA THR A 227 13.95 3.20 7.58
C THR A 227 14.04 4.33 8.60
N SER A 228 12.91 4.81 9.14
CA SER A 228 12.86 5.74 10.27
C SER A 228 12.98 5.07 11.66
N GLY A 229 13.33 3.78 11.70
CA GLY A 229 13.60 3.02 12.93
C GLY A 229 12.42 2.18 13.43
N LYS A 230 11.25 2.27 12.83
CA LYS A 230 10.08 1.44 13.15
C LYS A 230 9.27 1.17 11.88
N GLY A 231 8.78 -0.05 11.74
CA GLY A 231 7.90 -0.43 10.64
C GLY A 231 7.88 -1.94 10.43
N ASP A 232 6.71 -2.46 10.18
CA ASP A 232 6.50 -3.86 9.85
C ASP A 232 6.57 -4.06 8.33
N GLY A 233 6.86 -5.26 7.91
CA GLY A 233 6.75 -5.61 6.50
C GLY A 233 5.30 -5.52 6.03
N ILE A 234 4.39 -6.20 6.76
CA ILE A 234 2.94 -6.14 6.55
C ILE A 234 2.28 -5.90 7.90
N LYS A 235 1.34 -4.95 7.97
CA LYS A 235 0.69 -4.55 9.21
C LYS A 235 -0.83 -4.50 9.07
N LEU A 236 -1.55 -5.17 9.95
CA LEU A 236 -2.95 -4.84 10.27
C LEU A 236 -2.93 -3.94 11.51
N PHE A 237 -3.11 -2.66 11.28
CA PHE A 237 -2.86 -1.63 12.28
C PHE A 237 -4.17 -1.15 12.92
N MET A 238 -4.13 -0.95 14.22
CA MET A 238 -5.22 -0.42 14.99
C MET A 238 -4.81 0.88 15.67
N VAL A 239 -5.49 1.99 15.36
CA VAL A 239 -5.16 3.31 15.91
C VAL A 239 -5.89 3.57 17.22
N ALA A 240 -7.14 3.20 17.32
CA ALA A 240 -7.97 3.25 18.51
C ALA A 240 -9.32 2.56 18.20
N ASN A 241 -9.83 1.78 19.18
CA ASN A 241 -11.10 1.07 19.05
C ASN A 241 -12.25 1.98 18.54
N PRO A 242 -13.21 1.53 17.70
CA PRO A 242 -13.75 0.17 17.66
C PRO A 242 -13.66 -0.56 16.30
N VAL A 243 -12.94 -0.09 15.30
CA VAL A 243 -13.03 -0.62 13.94
C VAL A 243 -11.69 -1.15 13.49
N ALA A 244 -11.28 -2.27 14.05
CA ALA A 244 -10.04 -2.95 13.66
C ALA A 244 -10.19 -3.68 12.31
N PRO A 245 -9.10 -3.86 11.53
CA PRO A 245 -9.12 -4.66 10.32
C PRO A 245 -9.53 -6.10 10.63
N THR A 246 -10.53 -6.62 9.90
CA THR A 246 -11.06 -7.97 10.14
C THR A 246 -11.26 -8.73 8.83
N LYS A 247 -11.26 -10.07 8.88
CA LYS A 247 -11.51 -10.93 7.73
C LYS A 247 -10.60 -10.68 6.52
N ASN A 248 -9.40 -10.15 6.74
CA ASN A 248 -8.43 -9.95 5.67
C ASN A 248 -7.59 -11.22 5.48
N GLU A 249 -7.11 -11.44 4.26
CA GLU A 249 -6.24 -12.56 3.92
C GLU A 249 -4.81 -12.07 3.62
N ILE A 250 -3.84 -12.56 4.40
CA ILE A 250 -2.41 -12.30 4.21
C ILE A 250 -1.74 -13.61 3.81
N THR A 251 -1.45 -13.80 2.52
CA THR A 251 -1.13 -15.14 2.01
C THR A 251 0.13 -15.15 1.15
N LYS A 252 1.04 -16.09 1.43
CA LYS A 252 2.24 -16.34 0.60
C LYS A 252 3.13 -15.11 0.36
N ASN A 253 3.20 -14.20 1.31
CA ASN A 253 4.09 -13.06 1.25
C ASN A 253 5.46 -13.39 1.83
N VAL A 254 6.46 -12.59 1.44
CA VAL A 254 7.79 -12.57 2.03
C VAL A 254 8.00 -11.22 2.71
N ALA A 255 8.36 -11.24 4.01
CA ALA A 255 8.50 -10.03 4.82
C ALA A 255 9.77 -10.10 5.69
N ASN A 256 10.92 -9.77 5.10
CA ASN A 256 12.23 -9.93 5.73
C ASN A 256 12.89 -8.59 6.08
N ASN A 257 13.73 -8.61 7.12
CA ASN A 257 14.62 -7.50 7.47
C ASN A 257 13.90 -6.15 7.67
N ASN A 258 12.66 -6.17 8.15
CA ASN A 258 11.94 -4.94 8.48
C ASN A 258 12.32 -4.48 9.90
N ALA A 259 12.22 -3.19 10.17
CA ALA A 259 12.73 -2.62 11.43
C ALA A 259 11.97 -3.11 12.68
N SER A 260 10.71 -3.49 12.56
CA SER A 260 9.92 -4.07 13.65
C SER A 260 9.56 -5.52 13.34
N ASN A 261 8.35 -5.80 12.85
CA ASN A 261 7.92 -7.16 12.60
C ASN A 261 7.92 -7.50 11.11
N GLY A 262 7.99 -8.79 10.78
CA GLY A 262 7.72 -9.26 9.43
C GLY A 262 6.25 -9.05 9.08
N ILE A 263 5.38 -9.73 9.84
CA ILE A 263 3.92 -9.56 9.77
C ILE A 263 3.43 -9.23 11.18
N GLY A 264 2.79 -8.08 11.34
CA GLY A 264 2.25 -7.59 12.61
C GLY A 264 0.74 -7.43 12.58
N ILE A 265 0.06 -8.01 13.55
CA ILE A 265 -1.38 -7.88 13.77
C ILE A 265 -1.58 -7.20 15.11
N ASP A 266 -2.19 -6.03 15.14
CA ASP A 266 -2.45 -5.34 16.40
C ASP A 266 -3.63 -5.96 17.16
N GLN A 267 -3.65 -5.71 18.46
CA GLN A 267 -4.76 -6.14 19.33
C GLN A 267 -6.10 -5.60 18.79
N GLY A 268 -7.10 -6.46 18.72
CA GLY A 268 -8.44 -6.14 18.22
C GLY A 268 -8.62 -6.44 16.72
N ALA A 269 -7.57 -6.57 15.93
CA ALA A 269 -7.68 -7.06 14.56
C ALA A 269 -7.91 -8.58 14.58
N THR A 270 -9.09 -9.03 14.16
CA THR A 270 -9.60 -10.39 14.37
C THR A 270 -10.14 -11.02 13.10
N GLU A 271 -10.38 -12.33 13.14
CA GLU A 271 -10.93 -13.09 12.00
C GLU A 271 -10.09 -13.02 10.72
N ASN A 272 -8.82 -12.58 10.83
CA ASN A 272 -7.91 -12.53 9.70
C ASN A 272 -7.26 -13.90 9.46
N LYS A 273 -6.91 -14.18 8.20
CA LYS A 273 -6.27 -15.42 7.80
C LYS A 273 -4.86 -15.15 7.29
N ILE A 274 -3.87 -15.68 7.99
CA ILE A 274 -2.46 -15.48 7.70
C ILE A 274 -1.83 -16.82 7.32
N THR A 275 -1.62 -17.07 6.02
CA THR A 275 -1.27 -18.43 5.57
C THR A 275 -0.12 -18.47 4.56
N GLY A 276 0.78 -19.43 4.74
CA GLY A 276 1.85 -19.73 3.80
C GLY A 276 2.90 -18.62 3.65
N ASN A 277 2.97 -17.66 4.58
CA ASN A 277 3.92 -16.55 4.53
C ASN A 277 5.31 -16.97 5.03
N ARG A 278 6.32 -16.19 4.64
CA ARG A 278 7.70 -16.33 5.11
C ARG A 278 8.21 -15.00 5.63
N ALA A 279 8.82 -15.03 6.81
CA ALA A 279 9.48 -13.86 7.36
C ALA A 279 10.73 -14.26 8.16
N ARG A 280 11.80 -13.46 8.06
CA ARG A 280 13.07 -13.68 8.76
C ARG A 280 13.83 -12.38 8.96
N GLY A 281 14.57 -12.34 10.07
CA GLY A 281 15.54 -11.29 10.34
C GLY A 281 14.92 -9.93 10.62
N ASN A 282 13.68 -9.89 11.07
CA ASN A 282 13.00 -8.66 11.45
C ASN A 282 13.43 -8.20 12.84
N GLY A 283 13.38 -6.90 13.09
CA GLY A 283 13.97 -6.29 14.29
C GLY A 283 13.32 -6.70 15.61
N GLN A 284 12.05 -7.11 15.61
CA GLN A 284 11.33 -7.57 16.79
C GLN A 284 10.86 -9.02 16.61
N PHE A 285 9.85 -9.26 15.80
CA PHE A 285 9.33 -10.60 15.53
C PHE A 285 9.17 -10.80 14.01
N ASP A 286 9.29 -12.04 13.58
CA ASP A 286 8.93 -12.39 12.20
C ASP A 286 7.41 -12.47 12.04
N ALA A 287 6.71 -12.89 13.13
CA ALA A 287 5.25 -12.80 13.24
C ALA A 287 4.86 -12.28 14.64
N PHE A 288 4.03 -11.26 14.66
CA PHE A 288 3.47 -10.67 15.87
C PHE A 288 1.94 -10.71 15.83
N ASP A 289 1.32 -11.27 16.86
CA ASP A 289 -0.13 -11.14 17.10
C ASP A 289 -0.34 -10.48 18.46
N GLY A 290 -0.97 -9.32 18.46
CA GLY A 290 -1.30 -8.53 19.64
C GLY A 290 -2.50 -9.07 20.42
N ASN A 291 -3.26 -10.03 19.87
CA ASN A 291 -4.40 -10.64 20.55
C ASN A 291 -3.92 -11.73 21.50
N THR A 292 -3.89 -11.44 22.79
CA THR A 292 -3.32 -12.32 23.82
C THR A 292 -4.35 -13.10 24.61
N GLN A 293 -5.66 -12.81 24.42
CA GLN A 293 -6.74 -13.44 25.18
C GLN A 293 -7.97 -13.70 24.30
N PRO A 294 -8.26 -14.94 23.95
CA PRO A 294 -7.37 -16.11 24.03
C PRO A 294 -6.21 -16.00 23.00
N PRO A 295 -5.06 -16.62 23.27
CA PRO A 295 -3.90 -16.48 22.39
C PRO A 295 -4.19 -17.06 21.01
N CYS A 296 -4.00 -16.24 19.96
CA CYS A 296 -4.20 -16.53 18.54
C CYS A 296 -5.60 -17.03 18.09
N ASP A 297 -6.56 -17.20 18.98
CA ASP A 297 -7.90 -17.69 18.60
C ASP A 297 -8.66 -16.64 17.77
N ALA A 298 -8.20 -15.39 17.82
CA ALA A 298 -8.81 -14.30 17.08
C ALA A 298 -8.46 -14.31 15.56
N ASN A 299 -7.34 -14.93 15.19
CA ASN A 299 -6.84 -15.01 13.81
C ASN A 299 -6.38 -16.42 13.46
N VAL A 300 -6.41 -16.78 12.19
CA VAL A 300 -5.94 -18.09 11.70
C VAL A 300 -4.52 -17.95 11.17
N TRP A 301 -3.57 -18.65 11.79
CA TRP A 301 -2.18 -18.75 11.37
C TRP A 301 -1.88 -20.17 10.92
N ASP A 302 -1.62 -20.38 9.60
CA ASP A 302 -1.41 -21.73 9.07
C ASP A 302 -0.33 -21.79 7.99
N GLY A 303 0.47 -22.83 7.98
CA GLY A 303 1.47 -23.09 6.94
C GLY A 303 2.54 -22.01 6.79
N ASN A 304 2.75 -21.14 7.80
CA ASN A 304 3.73 -20.08 7.74
C ASN A 304 5.13 -20.57 8.14
N HIS A 305 6.16 -19.87 7.65
CA HIS A 305 7.56 -20.14 7.94
C HIS A 305 8.21 -18.90 8.59
N PHE A 306 8.18 -18.83 9.90
CA PHE A 306 8.74 -17.76 10.72
C PHE A 306 9.88 -18.24 11.60
N GLY A 307 10.86 -17.38 11.88
CA GLY A 307 11.90 -17.63 12.88
C GLY A 307 11.44 -17.25 14.29
N LEU A 308 11.48 -15.95 14.60
CA LEU A 308 11.08 -15.41 15.90
C LEU A 308 9.60 -15.02 15.90
N VAL A 309 8.81 -15.53 16.82
CA VAL A 309 7.36 -15.26 16.90
C VAL A 309 6.98 -14.76 18.29
N SER A 310 5.96 -13.89 18.35
CA SER A 310 5.44 -13.36 19.62
C SER A 310 4.66 -14.41 20.42
N GLN A 311 3.99 -15.34 19.73
CA GLN A 311 3.17 -16.40 20.34
C GLN A 311 3.38 -17.72 19.59
N PRO A 312 3.39 -18.89 20.30
CA PRO A 312 3.64 -20.21 19.67
C PRO A 312 2.67 -20.55 18.54
N CYS A 313 1.41 -20.13 18.65
CA CYS A 313 0.36 -20.39 17.68
C CYS A 313 0.54 -19.66 16.34
N THR A 314 1.37 -18.64 16.27
CA THR A 314 1.73 -18.00 14.99
C THR A 314 2.75 -18.82 14.18
N ARG A 315 3.39 -19.82 14.81
CA ARG A 315 4.30 -20.75 14.16
C ARG A 315 3.51 -21.93 13.57
N ALA A 316 3.89 -22.39 12.37
CA ALA A 316 3.34 -23.64 11.86
C ALA A 316 3.57 -24.77 12.89
N PRO A 317 2.60 -25.68 13.11
CA PRO A 317 2.83 -26.84 13.94
C PRO A 317 4.09 -27.56 13.42
N GLU A 318 5.04 -27.84 14.30
CA GLU A 318 6.16 -28.70 13.95
C GLU A 318 5.57 -30.00 13.39
N ALA A 319 6.00 -30.40 12.20
CA ALA A 319 5.64 -31.70 11.67
C ALA A 319 6.08 -32.72 12.75
N THR A 320 5.13 -33.33 13.41
CA THR A 320 5.43 -34.42 14.34
C THR A 320 6.23 -35.43 13.56
N ALA A 321 7.53 -35.52 13.86
CA ALA A 321 8.37 -36.56 13.30
C ALA A 321 7.65 -37.86 13.62
N ALA A 322 7.24 -38.57 12.56
CA ALA A 322 6.59 -39.87 12.72
C ALA A 322 7.56 -40.77 13.48
N SER A 323 7.40 -40.84 14.80
CA SER A 323 8.02 -41.84 15.65
C SER A 323 7.27 -43.15 15.40
N GLY A 324 7.69 -43.84 14.38
CA GLY A 324 7.05 -45.08 14.00
C GLY A 324 7.94 -45.91 13.11
N LEU A 325 8.94 -46.53 13.69
CA LEU A 325 9.48 -47.81 13.26
C LEU A 325 10.49 -48.28 14.28
N GLN A 326 10.02 -48.67 15.44
CA GLN A 326 10.68 -49.74 16.15
C GLN A 326 10.21 -51.05 15.52
N SER A 327 11.07 -51.60 14.66
CA SER A 327 10.98 -52.95 14.21
C SER A 327 11.16 -53.87 15.43
N GLU A 328 10.10 -54.57 15.78
CA GLU A 328 10.24 -55.88 16.47
C GLU A 328 11.06 -56.81 15.58
N LEU A 329 12.29 -57.01 15.97
CA LEU A 329 13.06 -58.20 15.67
C LEU A 329 13.44 -58.81 17.01
N ALA A 330 12.54 -59.61 17.54
CA ALA A 330 12.88 -60.58 18.61
C ALA A 330 12.47 -61.96 18.10
N GLY A 331 13.47 -62.78 17.85
CA GLY A 331 13.56 -64.14 18.31
C GLY A 331 12.83 -65.27 17.54
N THR A 332 13.47 -66.02 16.87
CA THR A 332 13.91 -67.44 17.21
C THR A 332 14.63 -68.05 16.01
#